data_891849fa9de40266aaca77290397d574
#
_entry.id   891849fa9de40266aaca77290397d574
#
_cell.length_a   1.000
_cell.length_b   1.000
_cell.length_c   1.000
_cell.angle_alpha   90.00
_cell.angle_beta   90.00
_cell.angle_gamma   90.00
#
_symmetry.space_group_name_H-M   'P 1'
#
loop_
_entity.id
_entity.type
_entity.pdbx_description
1 polymer ?
#
loop_
_entity_poly.entity_id
_entity_poly.type
_entity_poly.pdbx_seq_one_letter_code
_entity_poly.pdbx_strand_id
1 'polypeptide(L)'
;MFTKLKSLLYNNEVRAIVFQALAVVVIAYFAYQAFDNMMLNIEQRGIRSGFGFLNDEAGFAVNDNFFLEYSPASTNLQAFYVGIVNTLIVAITGIFFASVIGLIVGIARLSSNYLVRKMATVYIEIFRNIPILLQILFWYSIALKVLPSARNSMSFMDSVFLNSRGLYLPKPIMGTDFYFVLASLVIGIVAYVFIRKRSNKKHDETGINTNTIPHFLGLVLLLPIVVYFSFGAQLEYPALKGFNFRGGIDLSIEFFALAFSLSIYTATYIAEAIRSGVESVDVGQKE
;
A
#
# COMPACT_ATOMS: atom_id res chain seq x y z
N MET A 1 33.70 22.27 -55.13
CA MET A 1 33.47 21.47 -53.88
C MET A 1 33.15 22.37 -52.71
N PHE A 2 33.91 23.44 -52.43
CA PHE A 2 33.72 24.38 -51.33
C PHE A 2 32.37 25.15 -51.29
N THR A 3 31.85 25.51 -52.52
CA THR A 3 30.58 26.23 -52.66
C THR A 3 29.35 25.39 -52.28
N LYS A 4 29.35 24.09 -52.55
CA LYS A 4 28.27 23.17 -52.13
C LYS A 4 28.27 22.93 -50.60
N LEU A 5 29.46 22.89 -49.98
CA LEU A 5 29.55 22.74 -48.53
C LEU A 5 29.01 23.98 -47.78
N LYS A 6 29.30 25.17 -48.32
CA LYS A 6 28.79 26.45 -47.79
C LYS A 6 27.27 26.55 -47.90
N SER A 7 26.66 26.11 -49.01
CA SER A 7 25.19 26.14 -49.15
C SER A 7 24.46 25.17 -48.25
N LEU A 8 25.09 24.03 -47.92
CA LEU A 8 24.53 23.09 -46.95
C LEU A 8 24.53 23.64 -45.51
N LEU A 9 25.56 24.40 -45.12
CA LEU A 9 25.65 25.03 -43.81
C LEU A 9 24.69 26.22 -43.62
N TYR A 10 24.17 26.80 -44.69
CA TYR A 10 23.16 27.86 -44.66
C TYR A 10 21.71 27.34 -44.68
N ASN A 11 21.52 26.03 -44.95
CA ASN A 11 20.20 25.43 -44.87
C ASN A 11 19.81 25.20 -43.39
N ASN A 12 18.68 25.77 -42.95
CA ASN A 12 18.21 25.70 -41.57
C ASN A 12 17.97 24.25 -41.11
N GLU A 13 17.48 23.37 -41.99
CA GLU A 13 17.22 21.96 -41.66
C GLU A 13 18.53 21.18 -41.45
N VAL A 14 19.52 21.36 -42.35
CA VAL A 14 20.81 20.70 -42.21
C VAL A 14 21.53 21.17 -40.95
N ARG A 15 21.46 22.46 -40.68
CA ARG A 15 22.06 23.04 -39.48
C ARG A 15 21.42 22.51 -38.20
N ALA A 16 20.07 22.38 -38.16
CA ALA A 16 19.33 21.79 -37.04
C ALA A 16 19.77 20.33 -36.82
N ILE A 17 19.87 19.52 -37.86
CA ILE A 17 20.32 18.13 -37.80
C ILE A 17 21.77 18.05 -37.26
N VAL A 18 22.67 18.91 -37.76
CA VAL A 18 24.06 18.94 -37.29
C VAL A 18 24.14 19.30 -35.80
N PHE A 19 23.39 20.32 -35.35
CA PHE A 19 23.39 20.67 -33.93
C PHE A 19 22.75 19.58 -33.05
N GLN A 20 21.70 18.91 -33.53
CA GLN A 20 21.08 17.77 -32.80
C GLN A 20 22.08 16.60 -32.73
N ALA A 21 22.75 16.25 -33.82
CA ALA A 21 23.75 15.20 -33.86
C ALA A 21 24.92 15.52 -32.89
N LEU A 22 25.40 16.78 -32.92
CA LEU A 22 26.46 17.23 -32.01
C LEU A 22 26.02 17.15 -30.56
N ALA A 23 24.80 17.58 -30.26
CA ALA A 23 24.24 17.48 -28.89
C ALA A 23 24.16 16.02 -28.44
N VAL A 24 23.69 15.11 -29.28
CA VAL A 24 23.64 13.68 -28.97
C VAL A 24 25.04 13.11 -28.74
N VAL A 25 26.03 13.45 -29.53
CA VAL A 25 27.42 13.01 -29.37
C VAL A 25 28.00 13.54 -28.06
N VAL A 26 27.77 14.80 -27.72
CA VAL A 26 28.23 15.41 -26.47
C VAL A 26 27.57 14.71 -25.24
N ILE A 27 26.25 14.48 -25.28
CA ILE A 27 25.55 13.77 -24.24
C ILE A 27 26.05 12.33 -24.09
N ALA A 28 26.23 11.62 -25.21
CA ALA A 28 26.77 10.26 -25.23
C ALA A 28 28.20 10.19 -24.67
N TYR A 29 29.05 11.17 -24.99
CA TYR A 29 30.39 11.26 -24.43
C TYR A 29 30.39 11.46 -22.90
N PHE A 30 29.59 12.39 -22.40
CA PHE A 30 29.48 12.58 -20.94
C PHE A 30 28.85 11.37 -20.24
N ALA A 31 27.86 10.73 -20.84
CA ALA A 31 27.26 9.50 -20.31
C ALA A 31 28.30 8.37 -20.25
N TYR A 32 29.13 8.22 -21.28
CA TYR A 32 30.22 7.25 -21.30
C TYR A 32 31.27 7.54 -20.22
N GLN A 33 31.71 8.78 -20.07
CA GLN A 33 32.66 9.19 -19.04
C GLN A 33 32.11 8.98 -17.63
N ALA A 34 30.84 9.30 -17.43
CA ALA A 34 30.16 9.05 -16.15
C ALA A 34 30.10 7.55 -15.82
N PHE A 35 29.80 6.72 -16.83
CA PHE A 35 29.76 5.26 -16.67
C PHE A 35 31.14 4.67 -16.37
N ASP A 36 32.18 5.11 -17.10
CA ASP A 36 33.55 4.67 -16.91
C ASP A 36 34.06 5.05 -15.49
N ASN A 37 33.87 6.31 -15.09
CA ASN A 37 34.19 6.76 -13.75
C ASN A 37 33.43 6.01 -12.66
N MET A 38 32.16 5.66 -12.91
CA MET A 38 31.36 4.86 -11.99
C MET A 38 31.97 3.45 -11.84
N MET A 39 32.35 2.80 -12.96
CA MET A 39 32.94 1.47 -12.93
C MET A 39 34.29 1.46 -12.19
N LEU A 40 35.15 2.44 -12.47
CA LEU A 40 36.42 2.58 -11.77
C LEU A 40 36.23 2.78 -10.24
N ASN A 41 35.26 3.61 -9.84
CA ASN A 41 34.96 3.81 -8.42
C ASN A 41 34.38 2.56 -7.75
N ILE A 42 33.54 1.78 -8.44
CA ILE A 42 33.01 0.51 -7.97
C ILE A 42 34.15 -0.48 -7.73
N GLU A 43 35.07 -0.62 -8.70
CA GLU A 43 36.21 -1.51 -8.61
C GLU A 43 37.17 -1.10 -7.49
N GLN A 44 37.52 0.19 -7.40
CA GLN A 44 38.40 0.72 -6.34
C GLN A 44 37.83 0.55 -4.93
N ARG A 45 36.50 0.60 -4.78
CA ARG A 45 35.82 0.41 -3.50
C ARG A 45 35.53 -1.07 -3.20
N GLY A 46 35.91 -2.00 -4.07
CA GLY A 46 35.65 -3.41 -3.91
C GLY A 46 34.14 -3.77 -3.92
N ILE A 47 33.31 -2.89 -4.48
CA ILE A 47 31.87 -3.13 -4.58
C ILE A 47 31.63 -4.14 -5.70
N ARG A 48 31.03 -5.27 -5.36
CA ARG A 48 30.68 -6.30 -6.36
C ARG A 48 29.58 -5.76 -7.27
N SER A 49 29.83 -5.73 -8.57
CA SER A 49 28.82 -5.43 -9.58
C SER A 49 28.00 -6.66 -9.93
N GLY A 50 26.74 -6.45 -10.33
CA GLY A 50 25.82 -7.52 -10.71
C GLY A 50 24.97 -8.03 -9.55
N PHE A 51 24.23 -9.11 -9.78
CA PHE A 51 23.24 -9.65 -8.84
C PHE A 51 23.78 -10.75 -7.89
N GLY A 52 25.09 -11.01 -7.92
CA GLY A 52 25.71 -12.05 -7.07
C GLY A 52 25.50 -11.83 -5.57
N PHE A 53 25.44 -10.56 -5.13
CA PHE A 53 25.19 -10.18 -3.74
C PHE A 53 23.84 -10.69 -3.20
N LEU A 54 22.87 -10.99 -4.07
CA LEU A 54 21.56 -11.49 -3.65
C LEU A 54 21.63 -12.82 -2.90
N ASN A 55 22.67 -13.61 -3.13
CA ASN A 55 22.89 -14.87 -2.44
C ASN A 55 23.74 -14.74 -1.17
N ASP A 56 24.32 -13.57 -0.91
CA ASP A 56 25.09 -13.31 0.30
C ASP A 56 24.11 -13.10 1.48
N GLU A 57 24.59 -13.36 2.71
CA GLU A 57 23.83 -13.11 3.93
C GLU A 57 23.47 -11.63 4.06
N ALA A 58 22.24 -11.36 4.47
CA ALA A 58 21.75 -9.98 4.63
C ALA A 58 22.40 -9.26 5.80
N GLY A 59 22.64 -9.95 6.91
CA GLY A 59 23.34 -9.41 8.08
C GLY A 59 22.54 -8.39 8.90
N PHE A 60 21.25 -8.14 8.58
CA PHE A 60 20.39 -7.21 9.31
C PHE A 60 19.03 -7.84 9.63
N ALA A 61 18.36 -7.36 10.67
CA ALA A 61 17.04 -7.80 11.06
C ALA A 61 15.95 -6.94 10.38
N VAL A 62 14.82 -7.55 10.05
CA VAL A 62 13.58 -6.88 9.65
C VAL A 62 12.51 -7.22 10.68
N ASN A 63 11.87 -6.20 11.27
CA ASN A 63 10.91 -6.40 12.35
C ASN A 63 9.60 -7.04 11.84
N ASP A 64 9.10 -6.57 10.71
CA ASP A 64 7.86 -7.06 10.11
C ASP A 64 8.17 -8.11 9.04
N ASN A 65 7.91 -9.38 9.33
CA ASN A 65 8.09 -10.52 8.42
C ASN A 65 6.83 -11.41 8.39
N PHE A 66 5.70 -10.82 8.04
CA PHE A 66 4.34 -11.37 8.20
C PHE A 66 4.14 -12.81 7.72
N PHE A 67 4.64 -13.16 6.53
CA PHE A 67 4.38 -14.44 5.87
C PHE A 67 5.66 -15.18 5.48
N LEU A 68 6.83 -14.60 5.69
CA LEU A 68 8.10 -15.15 5.30
C LEU A 68 8.98 -15.37 6.52
N GLU A 69 9.56 -16.55 6.63
CA GLU A 69 10.60 -16.79 7.63
C GLU A 69 11.86 -16.03 7.20
N TYR A 70 12.30 -15.10 8.03
CA TYR A 70 13.47 -14.28 7.79
C TYR A 70 14.29 -14.10 9.07
N SER A 71 15.59 -14.17 8.92
CA SER A 71 16.55 -13.90 9.98
C SER A 71 17.78 -13.15 9.40
N PRO A 72 18.64 -12.54 10.21
CA PRO A 72 19.85 -11.91 9.71
C PRO A 72 20.78 -12.84 8.90
N ALA A 73 20.71 -14.15 9.14
CA ALA A 73 21.43 -15.18 8.36
C ALA A 73 20.76 -15.52 7.01
N SER A 74 19.57 -14.97 6.75
CA SER A 74 18.89 -15.13 5.46
C SER A 74 19.61 -14.35 4.36
N THR A 75 19.36 -14.71 3.10
CA THR A 75 20.00 -14.04 1.96
C THR A 75 19.39 -12.66 1.69
N ASN A 76 20.15 -11.80 1.02
CA ASN A 76 19.66 -10.50 0.55
C ASN A 76 18.42 -10.64 -0.36
N LEU A 77 18.35 -11.72 -1.15
CA LEU A 77 17.16 -12.03 -1.96
C LEU A 77 15.92 -12.27 -1.09
N GLN A 78 16.07 -13.02 0.01
CA GLN A 78 14.97 -13.20 0.97
C GLN A 78 14.58 -11.88 1.64
N ALA A 79 15.55 -11.05 2.04
CA ALA A 79 15.28 -9.70 2.54
C ALA A 79 14.47 -8.85 1.54
N PHE A 80 14.83 -8.95 0.25
CA PHE A 80 14.11 -8.25 -0.82
C PHE A 80 12.66 -8.74 -0.95
N TYR A 81 12.41 -10.04 -0.87
CA TYR A 81 11.05 -10.59 -0.88
C TYR A 81 10.24 -10.13 0.34
N VAL A 82 10.85 -10.09 1.52
CA VAL A 82 10.19 -9.53 2.72
C VAL A 82 9.80 -8.07 2.49
N GLY A 83 10.70 -7.27 1.91
CA GLY A 83 10.40 -5.87 1.55
C GLY A 83 9.24 -5.72 0.57
N ILE A 84 9.14 -6.58 -0.46
CA ILE A 84 8.01 -6.59 -1.40
C ILE A 84 6.71 -6.93 -0.68
N VAL A 85 6.71 -8.00 0.14
CA VAL A 85 5.51 -8.44 0.86
C VAL A 85 5.05 -7.35 1.83
N ASN A 86 5.95 -6.76 2.60
CA ASN A 86 5.63 -5.66 3.52
C ASN A 86 5.05 -4.45 2.78
N THR A 87 5.62 -4.10 1.62
CA THR A 87 5.09 -3.02 0.77
C THR A 87 3.66 -3.31 0.31
N LEU A 88 3.39 -4.55 -0.13
CA LEU A 88 2.05 -4.95 -0.56
C LEU A 88 1.05 -4.93 0.60
N ILE A 89 1.44 -5.38 1.79
CA ILE A 89 0.57 -5.36 2.97
C ILE A 89 0.23 -3.93 3.37
N VAL A 90 1.23 -3.05 3.44
CA VAL A 90 1.01 -1.61 3.72
C VAL A 90 0.11 -0.99 2.66
N ALA A 91 0.35 -1.29 1.38
CA ALA A 91 -0.45 -0.75 0.28
C ALA A 91 -1.91 -1.21 0.35
N ILE A 92 -2.16 -2.51 0.55
CA ILE A 92 -3.52 -3.07 0.65
C ILE A 92 -4.25 -2.48 1.87
N THR A 93 -3.58 -2.43 3.02
CA THR A 93 -4.12 -1.86 4.25
C THR A 93 -4.43 -0.37 4.05
N GLY A 94 -3.48 0.37 3.50
CA GLY A 94 -3.63 1.80 3.21
C GLY A 94 -4.76 2.09 2.22
N ILE A 95 -4.87 1.33 1.13
CA ILE A 95 -5.96 1.47 0.15
C ILE A 95 -7.32 1.20 0.79
N PHE A 96 -7.42 0.15 1.60
CA PHE A 96 -8.67 -0.19 2.28
C PHE A 96 -9.15 0.97 3.17
N PHE A 97 -8.31 1.43 4.10
CA PHE A 97 -8.68 2.50 5.01
C PHE A 97 -8.84 3.85 4.29
N ALA A 98 -7.99 4.17 3.31
CA ALA A 98 -8.13 5.37 2.50
C ALA A 98 -9.45 5.39 1.73
N SER A 99 -9.91 4.24 1.21
CA SER A 99 -11.18 4.14 0.50
C SER A 99 -12.39 4.38 1.42
N VAL A 100 -12.36 3.78 2.62
CA VAL A 100 -13.43 3.96 3.61
C VAL A 100 -13.48 5.42 4.09
N ILE A 101 -12.35 5.97 4.53
CA ILE A 101 -12.27 7.35 5.01
C ILE A 101 -12.61 8.32 3.87
N GLY A 102 -12.06 8.11 2.68
CA GLY A 102 -12.28 8.95 1.52
C GLY A 102 -13.74 8.98 1.07
N LEU A 103 -14.44 7.83 1.14
CA LEU A 103 -15.87 7.76 0.87
C LEU A 103 -16.67 8.59 1.89
N ILE A 104 -16.39 8.41 3.18
CA ILE A 104 -17.09 9.15 4.26
C ILE A 104 -16.85 10.65 4.11
N VAL A 105 -15.60 11.07 3.93
CA VAL A 105 -15.22 12.48 3.78
C VAL A 105 -15.77 13.08 2.49
N GLY A 106 -15.74 12.33 1.38
CA GLY A 106 -16.29 12.75 0.09
C GLY A 106 -17.79 13.02 0.16
N ILE A 107 -18.57 12.11 0.79
CA ILE A 107 -20.00 12.30 1.03
C ILE A 107 -20.23 13.46 2.00
N ALA A 108 -19.45 13.58 3.07
CA ALA A 108 -19.55 14.67 4.03
C ALA A 108 -19.33 16.04 3.38
N ARG A 109 -18.45 16.13 2.38
CA ARG A 109 -18.18 17.36 1.63
C ARG A 109 -19.35 17.78 0.72
N LEU A 110 -20.20 16.86 0.30
CA LEU A 110 -21.41 17.10 -0.48
C LEU A 110 -22.63 17.43 0.40
N SER A 111 -22.49 17.38 1.73
CA SER A 111 -23.59 17.60 2.66
C SER A 111 -24.15 19.02 2.56
N SER A 112 -25.48 19.16 2.66
CA SER A 112 -26.19 20.42 2.81
C SER A 112 -25.89 21.09 4.15
N ASN A 113 -25.51 20.32 5.18
CA ASN A 113 -25.12 20.84 6.49
C ASN A 113 -23.76 21.57 6.38
N TYR A 114 -23.77 22.86 6.68
CA TYR A 114 -22.58 23.72 6.60
C TYR A 114 -21.42 23.20 7.46
N LEU A 115 -21.69 22.76 8.69
CA LEU A 115 -20.65 22.33 9.63
C LEU A 115 -19.96 21.06 9.12
N VAL A 116 -20.73 20.06 8.70
CA VAL A 116 -20.21 18.80 8.15
C VAL A 116 -19.34 19.06 6.92
N ARG A 117 -19.85 19.86 5.98
CA ARG A 117 -19.11 20.24 4.77
C ARG A 117 -17.83 20.99 5.11
N LYS A 118 -17.88 21.92 6.06
CA LYS A 118 -16.69 22.71 6.46
C LYS A 118 -15.62 21.84 7.12
N MET A 119 -16.01 20.92 7.99
CA MET A 119 -15.06 19.97 8.61
C MET A 119 -14.38 19.08 7.57
N ALA A 120 -15.14 18.54 6.63
CA ALA A 120 -14.57 17.74 5.53
C ALA A 120 -13.60 18.56 4.67
N THR A 121 -13.94 19.81 4.38
CA THR A 121 -13.07 20.73 3.62
C THR A 121 -11.76 20.98 4.36
N VAL A 122 -11.82 21.32 5.65
CA VAL A 122 -10.63 21.57 6.48
C VAL A 122 -9.72 20.35 6.55
N TYR A 123 -10.31 19.16 6.74
CA TYR A 123 -9.56 17.91 6.71
C TYR A 123 -8.77 17.77 5.40
N ILE A 124 -9.45 17.92 4.25
CA ILE A 124 -8.81 17.76 2.93
C ILE A 124 -7.70 18.81 2.74
N GLU A 125 -7.95 20.06 3.08
CA GLU A 125 -6.97 21.14 2.93
C GLU A 125 -5.73 20.92 3.78
N ILE A 126 -5.89 20.51 5.05
CA ILE A 126 -4.76 20.24 5.94
C ILE A 126 -3.92 19.09 5.40
N PHE A 127 -4.52 17.93 5.18
CA PHE A 127 -3.75 16.73 4.86
C PHE A 127 -3.18 16.73 3.43
N ARG A 128 -3.78 17.43 2.48
CA ARG A 128 -3.20 17.60 1.13
C ARG A 128 -2.03 18.56 1.09
N ASN A 129 -2.02 19.59 1.92
CA ASN A 129 -0.98 20.63 1.88
C ASN A 129 0.27 20.26 2.70
N ILE A 130 0.20 19.24 3.54
CA ILE A 130 1.35 18.75 4.32
C ILE A 130 2.01 17.61 3.54
N PRO A 131 3.32 17.67 3.24
CA PRO A 131 4.06 16.57 2.60
C PRO A 131 3.88 15.26 3.38
N ILE A 132 3.62 14.16 2.65
CA ILE A 132 3.34 12.86 3.26
C ILE A 132 4.46 12.39 4.21
N LEU A 133 5.71 12.64 3.87
CA LEU A 133 6.86 12.27 4.72
C LEU A 133 6.78 12.94 6.09
N LEU A 134 6.40 14.23 6.15
CA LEU A 134 6.23 14.94 7.42
C LEU A 134 5.08 14.35 8.24
N GLN A 135 4.00 13.92 7.59
CA GLN A 135 2.89 13.24 8.28
C GLN A 135 3.34 11.91 8.88
N ILE A 136 4.10 11.10 8.14
CA ILE A 136 4.63 9.82 8.65
C ILE A 136 5.50 10.06 9.87
N LEU A 137 6.47 10.99 9.80
CA LEU A 137 7.36 11.32 10.91
C LEU A 137 6.60 11.88 12.13
N PHE A 138 5.57 12.68 11.89
CA PHE A 138 4.73 13.25 12.93
C PHE A 138 3.96 12.16 13.68
N TRP A 139 3.23 11.29 12.97
CA TRP A 139 2.44 10.23 13.57
C TRP A 139 3.32 9.18 14.26
N TYR A 140 4.46 8.84 13.66
CA TYR A 140 5.45 7.97 14.29
C TYR A 140 5.97 8.56 15.61
N SER A 141 6.35 9.84 15.61
CA SER A 141 6.85 10.53 16.79
C SER A 141 5.79 10.65 17.89
N ILE A 142 4.53 10.89 17.52
CA ILE A 142 3.40 10.90 18.48
C ILE A 142 3.22 9.50 19.07
N ALA A 143 3.17 8.47 18.25
CA ALA A 143 2.96 7.11 18.70
C ALA A 143 4.04 6.69 19.73
N LEU A 144 5.30 7.00 19.48
CA LEU A 144 6.40 6.71 20.41
C LEU A 144 6.29 7.46 21.74
N LYS A 145 5.73 8.68 21.74
CA LYS A 145 5.66 9.52 22.96
C LYS A 145 4.39 9.33 23.75
N VAL A 146 3.27 9.06 23.08
CA VAL A 146 1.93 9.03 23.71
C VAL A 146 1.54 7.62 24.10
N LEU A 147 1.93 6.61 23.32
CA LEU A 147 1.60 5.23 23.66
C LEU A 147 2.39 4.75 24.88
N PRO A 148 1.77 3.95 25.74
CA PRO A 148 2.41 3.42 26.93
C PRO A 148 3.52 2.42 26.59
N SER A 149 4.37 2.13 27.57
CA SER A 149 5.37 1.06 27.44
C SER A 149 4.71 -0.32 27.34
N ALA A 150 5.43 -1.34 26.86
CA ALA A 150 4.90 -2.70 26.70
C ALA A 150 4.32 -3.29 28.01
N ARG A 151 4.85 -2.93 29.19
CA ARG A 151 4.31 -3.39 30.47
C ARG A 151 2.95 -2.78 30.85
N ASN A 152 2.70 -1.57 30.38
CA ASN A 152 1.48 -0.82 30.66
C ASN A 152 0.61 -0.70 29.39
N SER A 153 0.71 -1.68 28.47
CA SER A 153 -0.02 -1.68 27.21
C SER A 153 -1.51 -1.44 27.41
N MET A 154 -2.10 -0.68 26.52
CA MET A 154 -3.55 -0.62 26.40
C MET A 154 -4.05 -1.98 25.93
N SER A 155 -4.94 -2.62 26.69
CA SER A 155 -5.54 -3.90 26.34
C SER A 155 -6.98 -3.73 25.89
N PHE A 156 -7.39 -4.48 24.88
CA PHE A 156 -8.77 -4.62 24.46
C PHE A 156 -9.15 -6.10 24.48
N MET A 157 -10.16 -6.44 25.30
CA MET A 157 -10.63 -7.81 25.54
C MET A 157 -9.50 -8.80 25.93
N ASP A 158 -8.45 -8.34 26.60
CA ASP A 158 -7.26 -9.10 26.97
C ASP A 158 -6.62 -9.94 25.84
N SER A 159 -6.88 -9.53 24.63
CA SER A 159 -6.46 -10.25 23.41
C SER A 159 -5.68 -9.36 22.43
N VAL A 160 -5.93 -8.06 22.47
CA VAL A 160 -5.29 -7.06 21.61
C VAL A 160 -4.55 -6.07 22.50
N PHE A 161 -3.29 -5.81 22.19
CA PHE A 161 -2.45 -4.92 23.00
C PHE A 161 -1.81 -3.86 22.10
N LEU A 162 -1.91 -2.59 22.54
CA LEU A 162 -1.31 -1.45 21.87
C LEU A 162 -0.33 -0.76 22.81
N ASN A 163 0.89 -0.55 22.34
CA ASN A 163 1.94 0.13 23.10
C ASN A 163 2.94 0.83 22.14
N SER A 164 3.97 1.48 22.70
CA SER A 164 4.99 2.20 21.91
C SER A 164 5.88 1.32 21.03
N ARG A 165 5.75 0.00 21.10
CA ARG A 165 6.47 -0.94 20.24
C ARG A 165 5.63 -1.44 19.07
N GLY A 166 4.30 -1.39 19.18
CA GLY A 166 3.39 -1.83 18.14
C GLY A 166 2.01 -2.23 18.64
N LEU A 167 1.26 -2.81 17.70
CA LEU A 167 -0.06 -3.39 17.90
C LEU A 167 0.04 -4.92 17.82
N TYR A 168 -0.37 -5.59 18.88
CA TYR A 168 -0.34 -7.06 18.99
C TYR A 168 -1.74 -7.61 18.88
N LEU A 169 -1.96 -8.50 17.93
CA LEU A 169 -3.26 -9.11 17.61
C LEU A 169 -3.19 -10.63 17.76
N PRO A 170 -4.31 -11.31 18.06
CA PRO A 170 -4.37 -12.77 17.96
C PRO A 170 -4.04 -13.24 16.55
N LYS A 171 -3.20 -14.28 16.46
CA LYS A 171 -2.80 -14.90 15.17
C LYS A 171 -3.57 -16.20 14.98
N PRO A 172 -4.22 -16.41 13.84
CA PRO A 172 -4.78 -17.72 13.52
C PRO A 172 -3.67 -18.74 13.36
N ILE A 173 -3.76 -19.86 14.07
CA ILE A 173 -2.83 -20.98 13.90
C ILE A 173 -3.21 -21.68 12.62
N MET A 174 -2.30 -21.66 11.64
CA MET A 174 -2.50 -22.30 10.34
C MET A 174 -2.12 -23.79 10.43
N GLY A 175 -3.10 -24.64 10.78
CA GLY A 175 -2.98 -26.09 10.66
C GLY A 175 -3.37 -26.58 9.25
N THR A 176 -3.43 -27.90 9.08
CA THR A 176 -3.94 -28.54 7.86
C THR A 176 -5.37 -28.10 7.50
N ASP A 177 -6.14 -27.73 8.51
CA ASP A 177 -7.53 -27.26 8.38
C ASP A 177 -7.63 -25.88 7.68
N PHE A 178 -6.53 -25.13 7.58
CA PHE A 178 -6.50 -23.85 6.87
C PHE A 178 -6.80 -23.98 5.37
N TYR A 179 -6.51 -25.15 4.77
CA TYR A 179 -6.89 -25.43 3.38
C TYR A 179 -8.40 -25.40 3.17
N PHE A 180 -9.21 -25.80 4.16
CA PHE A 180 -10.68 -25.68 4.08
C PHE A 180 -11.15 -24.23 4.11
N VAL A 181 -10.45 -23.37 4.85
CA VAL A 181 -10.74 -21.92 4.87
C VAL A 181 -10.43 -21.32 3.50
N LEU A 182 -9.28 -21.62 2.90
CA LEU A 182 -8.93 -21.19 1.55
C LEU A 182 -9.94 -21.70 0.51
N ALA A 183 -10.31 -22.98 0.58
CA ALA A 183 -11.31 -23.55 -0.31
C ALA A 183 -12.66 -22.84 -0.15
N SER A 184 -13.10 -22.57 1.08
CA SER A 184 -14.34 -21.84 1.33
C SER A 184 -14.32 -20.41 0.80
N LEU A 185 -13.17 -19.72 0.89
CA LEU A 185 -12.97 -18.39 0.30
C LEU A 185 -13.08 -18.42 -1.23
N VAL A 186 -12.40 -19.37 -1.87
CA VAL A 186 -12.48 -19.55 -3.34
C VAL A 186 -13.90 -19.87 -3.78
N ILE A 187 -14.56 -20.80 -3.09
CA ILE A 187 -15.95 -21.17 -3.35
C ILE A 187 -16.87 -19.94 -3.16
N GLY A 188 -16.68 -19.19 -2.09
CA GLY A 188 -17.43 -17.97 -1.80
C GLY A 188 -17.28 -16.91 -2.89
N ILE A 189 -16.06 -16.68 -3.38
CA ILE A 189 -15.79 -15.75 -4.48
C ILE A 189 -16.46 -16.22 -5.78
N VAL A 190 -16.30 -17.49 -6.12
CA VAL A 190 -16.91 -18.07 -7.34
C VAL A 190 -18.44 -17.97 -7.28
N ALA A 191 -19.02 -18.35 -6.15
CA ALA A 191 -20.49 -18.26 -5.94
C ALA A 191 -20.98 -16.80 -6.04
N TYR A 192 -20.26 -15.86 -5.41
CA TYR A 192 -20.59 -14.44 -5.49
C TYR A 192 -20.52 -13.90 -6.93
N VAL A 193 -19.46 -14.23 -7.68
CA VAL A 193 -19.33 -13.82 -9.09
C VAL A 193 -20.48 -14.36 -9.92
N PHE A 194 -20.89 -15.62 -9.68
CA PHE A 194 -22.03 -16.22 -10.37
C PHE A 194 -23.35 -15.52 -10.04
N ILE A 195 -23.61 -15.24 -8.75
CA ILE A 195 -24.80 -14.52 -8.29
C ILE A 195 -24.82 -13.10 -8.89
N ARG A 196 -23.68 -12.40 -8.89
CA ARG A 196 -23.57 -11.06 -9.46
C ARG A 196 -23.86 -11.05 -10.98
N LYS A 197 -23.29 -12.01 -11.71
CA LYS A 197 -23.58 -12.16 -13.15
C LYS A 197 -25.06 -12.41 -13.42
N ARG A 198 -25.72 -13.28 -12.63
CA ARG A 198 -27.14 -13.57 -12.75
C ARG A 198 -28.01 -12.36 -12.38
N SER A 199 -27.63 -11.60 -11.36
CA SER A 199 -28.28 -10.36 -10.94
C SER A 199 -28.19 -9.29 -12.03
N ASN A 200 -27.02 -9.11 -12.64
CA ASN A 200 -26.83 -8.15 -13.73
C ASN A 200 -27.68 -8.53 -14.95
N LYS A 201 -27.68 -9.81 -15.34
CA LYS A 201 -28.52 -10.29 -16.43
C LYS A 201 -30.04 -10.04 -16.17
N LYS A 202 -30.51 -10.30 -14.95
CA LYS A 202 -31.88 -10.00 -14.54
C LYS A 202 -32.17 -8.49 -14.58
N HIS A 203 -31.22 -7.67 -14.19
CA HIS A 203 -31.33 -6.21 -14.28
C HIS A 203 -31.49 -5.76 -15.74
N ASP A 204 -30.67 -6.30 -16.65
CA ASP A 204 -30.74 -5.97 -18.08
C ASP A 204 -32.07 -6.39 -18.72
N GLU A 205 -32.66 -7.51 -18.25
CA GLU A 205 -33.94 -8.03 -18.78
C GLU A 205 -35.16 -7.37 -18.16
N THR A 206 -35.13 -6.98 -16.89
CA THR A 206 -36.31 -6.55 -16.11
C THR A 206 -36.24 -5.14 -15.53
N GLY A 207 -35.07 -4.49 -15.60
CA GLY A 207 -34.81 -3.19 -14.94
C GLY A 207 -34.73 -3.27 -13.41
N ILE A 208 -34.87 -4.47 -12.80
CA ILE A 208 -34.86 -4.63 -11.34
C ILE A 208 -33.44 -4.79 -10.85
N ASN A 209 -32.96 -3.82 -10.06
CA ASN A 209 -31.65 -3.88 -9.44
C ASN A 209 -31.70 -4.71 -8.14
N THR A 210 -30.98 -5.83 -8.10
CA THR A 210 -30.86 -6.67 -6.90
C THR A 210 -29.61 -6.32 -6.13
N ASN A 211 -29.76 -5.95 -4.86
CA ASN A 211 -28.60 -5.70 -4.00
C ASN A 211 -27.82 -6.99 -3.74
N THR A 212 -26.58 -7.07 -4.23
CA THR A 212 -25.69 -8.22 -4.07
C THR A 212 -24.69 -8.08 -2.91
N ILE A 213 -24.69 -6.95 -2.20
CA ILE A 213 -23.79 -6.68 -1.04
C ILE A 213 -23.97 -7.73 0.07
N PRO A 214 -25.18 -8.13 0.49
CA PRO A 214 -25.32 -9.16 1.52
C PRO A 214 -24.70 -10.50 1.13
N HIS A 215 -24.79 -10.87 -0.15
CA HIS A 215 -24.19 -12.10 -0.66
C HIS A 215 -22.66 -12.03 -0.64
N PHE A 216 -22.07 -10.86 -0.95
CA PHE A 216 -20.63 -10.64 -0.81
C PHE A 216 -20.18 -10.78 0.65
N LEU A 217 -20.85 -10.10 1.56
CA LEU A 217 -20.52 -10.16 2.98
C LEU A 217 -20.67 -11.58 3.54
N GLY A 218 -21.75 -12.30 3.17
CA GLY A 218 -22.00 -13.66 3.63
C GLY A 218 -21.03 -14.68 3.07
N LEU A 219 -20.82 -14.69 1.74
CA LEU A 219 -20.06 -15.72 1.06
C LEU A 219 -18.54 -15.47 1.08
N VAL A 220 -18.13 -14.23 0.99
CA VAL A 220 -16.69 -13.92 0.85
C VAL A 220 -16.04 -13.60 2.20
N LEU A 221 -16.76 -12.96 3.12
CA LEU A 221 -16.22 -12.60 4.43
C LEU A 221 -16.66 -13.55 5.55
N LEU A 222 -17.98 -13.80 5.69
CA LEU A 222 -18.49 -14.56 6.83
C LEU A 222 -18.24 -16.08 6.69
N LEU A 223 -18.40 -16.64 5.50
CA LEU A 223 -18.23 -18.08 5.27
C LEU A 223 -16.84 -18.59 5.66
N PRO A 224 -15.72 -17.99 5.24
CA PRO A 224 -14.39 -18.42 5.68
C PRO A 224 -14.19 -18.33 7.19
N ILE A 225 -14.75 -17.31 7.84
CA ILE A 225 -14.68 -17.15 9.30
C ILE A 225 -15.45 -18.29 10.00
N VAL A 226 -16.66 -18.59 9.56
CA VAL A 226 -17.46 -19.68 10.10
C VAL A 226 -16.76 -21.03 9.90
N VAL A 227 -16.22 -21.27 8.71
CA VAL A 227 -15.46 -22.51 8.43
C VAL A 227 -14.25 -22.60 9.35
N TYR A 228 -13.48 -21.52 9.49
CA TYR A 228 -12.34 -21.47 10.39
C TYR A 228 -12.69 -21.91 11.81
N PHE A 229 -13.70 -21.31 12.42
CA PHE A 229 -14.13 -21.67 13.79
C PHE A 229 -14.81 -23.04 13.88
N SER A 230 -15.48 -23.51 12.82
CA SER A 230 -16.14 -24.83 12.81
C SER A 230 -15.14 -26.01 12.84
N PHE A 231 -13.94 -25.80 12.33
CA PHE A 231 -12.87 -26.81 12.37
C PHE A 231 -12.03 -26.74 13.67
N GLY A 232 -12.50 -26.01 14.71
CA GLY A 232 -11.79 -25.92 15.98
C GLY A 232 -10.55 -25.05 15.95
N ALA A 233 -10.57 -24.03 15.10
CA ALA A 233 -9.46 -23.11 14.93
C ALA A 233 -8.97 -22.52 16.25
N GLN A 234 -7.69 -22.56 16.45
CA GLN A 234 -7.01 -21.98 17.60
C GLN A 234 -6.39 -20.65 17.26
N LEU A 235 -6.51 -19.70 18.16
CA LEU A 235 -5.82 -18.42 18.07
C LEU A 235 -4.62 -18.44 19.01
N GLU A 236 -3.46 -18.07 18.52
CA GLU A 236 -2.31 -17.76 19.34
C GLU A 236 -2.45 -16.32 19.83
N TYR A 237 -2.63 -16.19 21.13
CA TYR A 237 -2.77 -14.87 21.77
C TYR A 237 -1.41 -14.29 22.10
N PRO A 238 -1.20 -12.98 21.86
CA PRO A 238 0.00 -12.30 22.30
C PRO A 238 0.06 -12.28 23.83
N ALA A 239 1.20 -12.64 24.39
CA ALA A 239 1.42 -12.65 25.83
C ALA A 239 2.69 -11.86 26.18
N LEU A 240 2.64 -11.06 27.25
CA LEU A 240 3.82 -10.33 27.74
C LEU A 240 4.84 -11.33 28.31
N LYS A 241 6.00 -11.45 27.66
CA LYS A 241 7.13 -12.27 28.12
C LYS A 241 8.36 -11.39 28.30
N GLY A 242 8.70 -11.11 29.55
CA GLY A 242 9.82 -10.21 29.90
C GLY A 242 9.52 -8.75 29.59
N PHE A 243 10.16 -8.19 28.59
CA PHE A 243 10.06 -6.78 28.22
C PHE A 243 9.23 -6.51 26.95
N ASN A 244 8.70 -7.56 26.31
CA ASN A 244 7.88 -7.43 25.11
C ASN A 244 6.83 -8.53 25.02
N PHE A 245 5.83 -8.33 24.13
CA PHE A 245 4.88 -9.36 23.78
C PHE A 245 5.54 -10.40 22.87
N ARG A 246 5.08 -11.65 22.99
CA ARG A 246 5.44 -12.75 22.11
C ARG A 246 4.18 -13.53 21.76
N GLY A 247 4.18 -14.12 20.56
CA GLY A 247 3.02 -14.77 19.98
C GLY A 247 2.05 -13.77 19.36
N GLY A 248 1.09 -14.26 18.61
CA GLY A 248 0.16 -13.41 17.88
C GLY A 248 0.78 -12.79 16.62
N ILE A 249 0.09 -11.81 16.06
CA ILE A 249 0.58 -10.94 14.98
C ILE A 249 1.17 -9.69 15.65
N ASP A 250 2.42 -9.40 15.35
CA ASP A 250 3.11 -8.18 15.77
C ASP A 250 3.13 -7.20 14.59
N LEU A 251 2.46 -6.07 14.76
CA LEU A 251 2.49 -4.95 13.81
C LEU A 251 3.34 -3.85 14.40
N SER A 252 4.50 -3.62 13.85
CA SER A 252 5.43 -2.60 14.35
C SER A 252 4.79 -1.21 14.36
N ILE A 253 5.31 -0.34 15.20
CA ILE A 253 4.84 1.06 15.26
C ILE A 253 5.14 1.80 13.95
N GLU A 254 6.22 1.40 13.27
CA GLU A 254 6.61 1.89 11.95
C GLU A 254 5.55 1.53 10.89
N PHE A 255 5.11 0.28 10.88
CA PHE A 255 4.02 -0.17 10.00
C PHE A 255 2.73 0.62 10.26
N PHE A 256 2.37 0.75 11.55
CA PHE A 256 1.16 1.49 11.94
C PHE A 256 1.22 2.96 11.50
N ALA A 257 2.33 3.65 11.79
CA ALA A 257 2.50 5.06 11.42
C ALA A 257 2.46 5.26 9.91
N LEU A 258 3.10 4.36 9.15
CA LEU A 258 3.12 4.40 7.69
C LEU A 258 1.73 4.14 7.09
N ALA A 259 1.07 3.05 7.49
CA ALA A 259 -0.26 2.69 6.99
C ALA A 259 -1.31 3.76 7.35
N PHE A 260 -1.27 4.29 8.57
CA PHE A 260 -2.17 5.35 9.02
C PHE A 260 -1.97 6.65 8.22
N SER A 261 -0.73 7.12 8.09
CA SER A 261 -0.41 8.33 7.35
C SER A 261 -0.82 8.23 5.88
N LEU A 262 -0.50 7.12 5.22
CA LEU A 262 -0.89 6.85 3.84
C LEU A 262 -2.42 6.82 3.70
N SER A 263 -3.12 6.23 4.66
CA SER A 263 -4.58 6.14 4.64
C SER A 263 -5.23 7.51 4.71
N ILE A 264 -4.85 8.34 5.69
CA ILE A 264 -5.46 9.68 5.87
C ILE A 264 -5.08 10.64 4.74
N TYR A 265 -3.86 10.55 4.23
CA TYR A 265 -3.41 11.35 3.09
C TYR A 265 -4.14 10.98 1.80
N THR A 266 -4.14 9.69 1.45
CA THR A 266 -4.76 9.20 0.21
C THR A 266 -6.28 9.35 0.23
N ALA A 267 -6.92 9.26 1.41
CA ALA A 267 -8.34 9.51 1.58
C ALA A 267 -8.78 10.90 1.09
N THR A 268 -7.91 11.90 1.19
CA THR A 268 -8.22 13.26 0.71
C THR A 268 -8.39 13.31 -0.80
N TYR A 269 -7.58 12.55 -1.54
CA TYR A 269 -7.68 12.45 -3.01
C TYR A 269 -8.91 11.67 -3.43
N ILE A 270 -9.22 10.58 -2.72
CA ILE A 270 -10.43 9.79 -2.97
C ILE A 270 -11.68 10.64 -2.70
N ALA A 271 -11.70 11.39 -1.60
CA ALA A 271 -12.81 12.29 -1.26
C ALA A 271 -13.05 13.34 -2.34
N GLU A 272 -11.98 13.92 -2.89
CA GLU A 272 -12.07 14.91 -3.96
C GLU A 272 -12.54 14.28 -5.28
N ALA A 273 -12.07 13.07 -5.59
CA ALA A 273 -12.53 12.32 -6.77
C ALA A 273 -14.04 12.00 -6.68
N ILE A 274 -14.52 11.58 -5.50
CA ILE A 274 -15.94 11.33 -5.26
C ILE A 274 -16.75 12.62 -5.44
N ARG A 275 -16.31 13.74 -4.81
CA ARG A 275 -16.98 15.04 -4.98
C ARG A 275 -17.08 15.43 -6.45
N SER A 276 -15.95 15.39 -7.15
CA SER A 276 -15.90 15.79 -8.57
C SER A 276 -16.77 14.88 -9.44
N GLY A 277 -16.79 13.57 -9.17
CA GLY A 277 -17.65 12.62 -9.87
C GLY A 277 -19.13 12.88 -9.68
N VAL A 278 -19.56 13.19 -8.45
CA VAL A 278 -20.98 13.51 -8.17
C VAL A 278 -21.38 14.87 -8.75
N GLU A 279 -20.51 15.87 -8.66
CA GLU A 279 -20.79 17.21 -9.20
C GLU A 279 -20.81 17.26 -10.73
N SER A 280 -20.13 16.32 -11.41
CA SER A 280 -20.13 16.22 -12.88
C SER A 280 -21.43 15.68 -13.47
N VAL A 281 -22.30 15.11 -12.65
CA VAL A 281 -23.62 14.59 -13.10
C VAL A 281 -24.59 15.77 -13.26
N ASP A 282 -25.23 15.86 -14.43
CA ASP A 282 -26.20 16.91 -14.74
C ASP A 282 -27.36 16.95 -13.74
N VAL A 283 -27.85 18.17 -13.47
CA VAL A 283 -28.92 18.41 -12.47
C VAL A 283 -30.16 17.57 -12.79
N GLY A 284 -30.52 17.41 -14.08
CA GLY A 284 -31.66 16.61 -14.52
C GLY A 284 -31.55 15.10 -14.27
N GLN A 285 -30.37 14.59 -13.88
CA GLN A 285 -30.18 13.18 -13.48
C GLN A 285 -30.13 13.00 -11.96
N LYS A 286 -30.25 14.10 -11.21
CA LYS A 286 -30.24 14.09 -9.73
C LYS A 286 -31.65 14.08 -9.13
N GLU A 287 -32.67 14.23 -9.96
CA GLU A 287 -34.09 14.07 -9.63
C GLU A 287 -34.54 12.61 -9.82
#